data_ded1965a9ed377b6b4bf591955d407fc
#
_entry.id   ded1965a9ed377b6b4bf591955d407fc
#
_cell.length_a   1.000
_cell.length_b   1.000
_cell.length_c   1.000
_cell.angle_alpha   90.00
_cell.angle_beta   90.00
_cell.angle_gamma   90.00
#
_symmetry.space_group_name_H-M   'P 1'
#
loop_
_entity.id
_entity.type
_entity.pdbx_description
1 polymer ?
#
loop_
_entity_poly.entity_id
_entity_poly.type
_entity_poly.pdbx_seq_one_letter_code
_entity_poly.pdbx_strand_id
1 'polypeptide(L)'
;LSGQRNVCLLPEAGAAVTGRTLDEVFTATLVLDKACNIELLTESKGGTQHMNALDALLEHVVFKLKYSKTNQKQQKAAESGEKAQAEEKQSAVVSDDDKKIAQDIKDAGERLLDENLVQGTWGNIAVRIDDQYMFATPSGIDYIMLRPEQMAKVNMETLEWTGTNKATSEKGIHAILMQNDKNINATIHTHPFYGCALAAMCKALPVPEKYQDVLGKEIPCAKAALPGTGALTKNVAAAIGDAPACFMGHHGVIVRGKDLDDAFAICRALEDACRDYLTDENNKFA
;
A
#
# COMPACT_ATOMS: atom_id res chain seq x y z
N LEU A 1 29.61 -5.54 6.12
CA LEU A 1 28.24 -6.02 5.86
C LEU A 1 28.37 -7.48 5.42
N SER A 2 27.97 -8.44 6.28
CA SER A 2 27.85 -9.83 5.87
C SER A 2 26.79 -9.91 4.78
N GLY A 3 27.02 -10.65 3.68
CA GLY A 3 26.19 -10.69 2.46
C GLY A 3 24.71 -11.06 2.59
N GLN A 4 24.14 -10.88 3.79
CA GLN A 4 22.72 -11.11 4.11
C GLN A 4 21.97 -9.86 4.56
N ARG A 5 22.64 -8.71 4.78
CA ARG A 5 22.03 -7.48 5.28
C ARG A 5 22.42 -6.29 4.41
N ASN A 6 21.45 -5.48 4.05
CA ASN A 6 21.65 -4.31 3.20
C ASN A 6 21.92 -3.03 4.00
N VAL A 7 21.73 -3.06 5.32
CA VAL A 7 21.85 -1.89 6.20
C VAL A 7 22.71 -2.23 7.40
N CYS A 8 23.54 -1.27 7.81
CA CYS A 8 24.30 -1.28 9.04
C CYS A 8 24.24 0.09 9.71
N LEU A 9 23.76 0.16 10.94
CA LEU A 9 23.85 1.37 11.75
C LEU A 9 25.26 1.47 12.30
N LEU A 10 25.85 2.67 12.20
CA LEU A 10 27.18 3.01 12.69
C LEU A 10 27.01 3.98 13.85
N PRO A 11 27.33 3.56 15.10
CA PRO A 11 27.21 4.45 16.25
C PRO A 11 27.92 5.78 16.00
N GLU A 12 27.26 6.89 16.31
CA GLU A 12 27.76 8.27 16.15
C GLU A 12 28.09 8.72 14.71
N ALA A 13 28.00 7.82 13.72
CA ALA A 13 28.38 8.10 12.33
C ALA A 13 27.22 8.02 11.33
N GLY A 14 26.06 7.46 11.74
CA GLY A 14 24.89 7.33 10.87
C GLY A 14 24.63 5.90 10.39
N ALA A 15 24.38 5.69 9.09
CA ALA A 15 24.10 4.38 8.53
C ALA A 15 24.85 4.13 7.23
N ALA A 16 25.21 2.89 6.97
CA ALA A 16 25.71 2.41 5.69
C ALA A 16 24.63 1.53 5.03
N VAL A 17 24.25 1.87 3.80
CA VAL A 17 23.27 1.13 3.01
C VAL A 17 23.94 0.58 1.77
N THR A 18 23.63 -0.67 1.40
CA THR A 18 24.16 -1.33 0.20
C THR A 18 23.04 -1.94 -0.61
N GLY A 19 23.20 -2.01 -1.91
CA GLY A 19 22.28 -2.63 -2.86
C GLY A 19 23.01 -3.03 -4.15
N ARG A 20 22.33 -3.78 -4.99
CA ARG A 20 22.86 -4.19 -6.32
C ARG A 20 22.74 -3.07 -7.34
N THR A 21 21.80 -2.15 -7.13
CA THR A 21 21.52 -0.99 -7.99
C THR A 21 21.33 0.25 -7.11
N LEU A 22 21.41 1.44 -7.72
CA LEU A 22 21.11 2.69 -7.05
C LEU A 22 19.67 2.71 -6.51
N ASP A 23 18.70 2.19 -7.26
CA ASP A 23 17.30 2.13 -6.82
C ASP A 23 17.12 1.29 -5.56
N GLU A 24 17.83 0.14 -5.47
CA GLU A 24 17.83 -0.68 -4.25
C GLU A 24 18.42 0.09 -3.05
N VAL A 25 19.50 0.84 -3.26
CA VAL A 25 20.12 1.64 -2.20
C VAL A 25 19.18 2.76 -1.75
N PHE A 26 18.59 3.50 -2.71
CA PHE A 26 17.61 4.55 -2.39
C PHE A 26 16.40 3.99 -1.65
N THR A 27 15.80 2.91 -2.16
CA THR A 27 14.64 2.28 -1.50
C THR A 27 14.99 1.82 -0.09
N ALA A 28 16.13 1.15 0.10
CA ALA A 28 16.55 0.70 1.42
C ALA A 28 16.84 1.88 2.37
N THR A 29 17.34 3.01 1.85
CA THR A 29 17.58 4.22 2.64
C THR A 29 16.24 4.84 3.08
N LEU A 30 15.28 4.96 2.19
CA LEU A 30 13.93 5.49 2.51
C LEU A 30 13.22 4.62 3.54
N VAL A 31 13.30 3.29 3.40
CA VAL A 31 12.72 2.35 4.37
C VAL A 31 13.39 2.48 5.73
N LEU A 32 14.73 2.58 5.76
CA LEU A 32 15.47 2.76 7.00
C LEU A 32 15.10 4.07 7.71
N ASP A 33 15.13 5.19 6.96
CA ASP A 33 14.77 6.51 7.49
C ASP A 33 13.36 6.51 8.09
N LYS A 34 12.40 6.00 7.33
CA LYS A 34 11.02 5.89 7.78
C LYS A 34 10.89 5.01 9.03
N ALA A 35 11.53 3.84 9.05
CA ALA A 35 11.46 2.93 10.19
C ALA A 35 12.08 3.56 11.45
N CYS A 36 13.23 4.22 11.34
CA CYS A 36 13.87 4.91 12.48
C CYS A 36 12.99 6.06 13.01
N ASN A 37 12.42 6.86 12.11
CA ASN A 37 11.55 7.96 12.51
C ASN A 37 10.24 7.47 13.16
N ILE A 38 9.66 6.37 12.66
CA ILE A 38 8.48 5.74 13.29
C ILE A 38 8.82 5.23 14.69
N GLU A 39 9.94 4.55 14.87
CA GLU A 39 10.37 4.05 16.17
C GLU A 39 10.53 5.18 17.19
N LEU A 40 11.23 6.25 16.81
CA LEU A 40 11.41 7.44 17.65
C LEU A 40 10.09 8.12 17.99
N LEU A 41 9.19 8.28 16.99
CA LEU A 41 7.90 8.91 17.17
C LEU A 41 7.00 8.12 18.13
N THR A 42 7.05 6.80 18.05
CA THR A 42 6.14 5.93 18.81
C THR A 42 6.68 5.56 20.20
N GLU A 43 7.95 5.79 20.48
CA GLU A 43 8.61 5.41 21.76
C GLU A 43 7.81 5.90 22.98
N SER A 44 7.43 7.18 22.99
CA SER A 44 6.65 7.78 24.08
C SER A 44 5.19 7.29 24.17
N LYS A 45 4.72 6.58 23.14
CA LYS A 45 3.36 6.06 23.01
C LYS A 45 3.27 4.54 23.20
N GLY A 46 4.32 3.92 23.72
CA GLY A 46 4.41 2.48 23.96
C GLY A 46 5.15 1.70 22.89
N GLY A 47 5.76 2.39 21.91
CA GLY A 47 6.62 1.82 20.89
C GLY A 47 5.92 1.00 19.83
N THR A 48 6.67 0.59 18.82
CA THR A 48 6.22 -0.34 17.78
C THR A 48 6.12 -1.77 18.33
N GLN A 49 5.26 -2.59 17.72
CA GLN A 49 5.28 -4.02 17.96
C GLN A 49 6.30 -4.67 17.03
N HIS A 50 7.24 -5.42 17.58
CA HIS A 50 8.20 -6.12 16.74
C HIS A 50 7.59 -7.39 16.16
N MET A 51 7.84 -7.58 14.87
CA MET A 51 7.52 -8.85 14.20
C MET A 51 8.37 -9.97 14.79
N ASN A 52 7.78 -11.14 15.00
CA ASN A 52 8.57 -12.28 15.46
C ASN A 52 9.59 -12.73 14.39
N ALA A 53 10.66 -13.38 14.81
CA ALA A 53 11.78 -13.74 13.92
C ALA A 53 11.37 -14.67 12.77
N LEU A 54 10.33 -15.51 12.97
CA LEU A 54 9.84 -16.42 11.92
C LEU A 54 9.08 -15.66 10.85
N ASP A 55 8.19 -14.72 11.22
CA ASP A 55 7.45 -13.91 10.28
C ASP A 55 8.38 -12.98 9.51
N ALA A 56 9.36 -12.36 10.17
CA ALA A 56 10.39 -11.56 9.53
C ALA A 56 11.23 -12.37 8.51
N LEU A 57 11.56 -13.63 8.85
CA LEU A 57 12.25 -14.52 7.91
C LEU A 57 11.35 -14.89 6.72
N LEU A 58 10.08 -15.19 6.96
CA LEU A 58 9.12 -15.51 5.90
C LEU A 58 8.92 -14.33 4.94
N GLU A 59 8.78 -13.11 5.46
CA GLU A 59 8.70 -11.90 4.63
C GLU A 59 9.95 -11.71 3.78
N HIS A 60 11.13 -11.88 4.38
CA HIS A 60 12.40 -11.79 3.65
C HIS A 60 12.50 -12.82 2.52
N VAL A 61 12.10 -14.08 2.78
CA VAL A 61 12.08 -15.14 1.75
C VAL A 61 11.08 -14.83 0.65
N VAL A 62 9.86 -14.40 1.01
CA VAL A 62 8.83 -14.01 0.03
C VAL A 62 9.28 -12.82 -0.81
N PHE A 63 9.88 -11.79 -0.19
CA PHE A 63 10.46 -10.66 -0.90
C PHE A 63 11.51 -11.12 -1.91
N LYS A 64 12.47 -11.94 -1.50
CA LYS A 64 13.51 -12.47 -2.41
C LYS A 64 12.93 -13.30 -3.56
N LEU A 65 11.94 -14.14 -3.29
CA LEU A 65 11.38 -15.03 -4.32
C LEU A 65 10.42 -14.31 -5.28
N LYS A 66 9.66 -13.34 -4.79
CA LYS A 66 8.57 -12.70 -5.55
C LYS A 66 9.04 -11.42 -6.26
N TYR A 67 9.77 -10.57 -5.56
CA TYR A 67 10.15 -9.24 -6.07
C TYR A 67 11.52 -9.21 -6.75
N SER A 68 12.52 -9.94 -6.26
CA SER A 68 13.85 -9.93 -6.90
C SER A 68 13.84 -10.57 -8.29
N LYS A 69 12.97 -11.56 -8.53
CA LYS A 69 12.83 -12.19 -9.87
C LYS A 69 12.07 -11.30 -10.87
N THR A 70 11.14 -10.48 -10.41
CA THR A 70 10.38 -9.56 -11.27
C THR A 70 11.28 -8.42 -11.74
N ASN A 71 12.05 -7.82 -10.84
CA ASN A 71 13.02 -6.77 -11.18
C ASN A 71 14.14 -7.29 -12.09
N GLN A 72 14.64 -8.51 -11.88
CA GLN A 72 15.64 -9.12 -12.76
C GLN A 72 15.12 -9.39 -14.18
N LYS A 73 13.85 -9.78 -14.32
CA LYS A 73 13.24 -9.97 -15.66
C LYS A 73 13.04 -8.63 -16.38
N GLN A 74 12.62 -7.59 -15.66
CA GLN A 74 12.45 -6.24 -16.23
C GLN A 74 13.80 -5.63 -16.63
N GLN A 75 14.84 -5.76 -15.81
CA GLN A 75 16.20 -5.30 -16.15
C GLN A 75 16.81 -6.06 -17.33
N LYS A 76 16.70 -7.39 -17.36
CA LYS A 76 17.19 -8.19 -18.50
C LYS A 76 16.46 -7.87 -19.80
N ALA A 77 15.15 -7.60 -19.75
CA ALA A 77 14.39 -7.18 -20.92
C ALA A 77 14.80 -5.77 -21.40
N ALA A 78 15.20 -4.89 -20.50
CA ALA A 78 15.72 -3.55 -20.82
C ALA A 78 17.15 -3.60 -21.40
N GLU A 79 18.01 -4.50 -20.90
CA GLU A 79 19.41 -4.63 -21.32
C GLU A 79 19.58 -5.44 -22.62
N SER A 80 18.73 -6.44 -22.88
CA SER A 80 18.88 -7.33 -24.04
C SER A 80 18.28 -6.79 -25.32
N GLY A 81 17.49 -5.72 -25.30
CA GLY A 81 16.79 -5.23 -26.49
C GLY A 81 15.85 -6.28 -27.13
N GLU A 82 15.78 -7.46 -26.55
CA GLU A 82 14.85 -8.50 -26.96
C GLU A 82 13.45 -8.11 -26.50
N LYS A 83 12.65 -7.65 -27.45
CA LYS A 83 11.21 -7.76 -27.33
C LYS A 83 10.91 -9.25 -27.13
N ALA A 84 10.81 -9.67 -25.85
CA ALA A 84 10.22 -10.97 -25.57
C ALA A 84 8.92 -11.00 -26.38
N GLN A 85 8.72 -12.07 -27.15
CA GLN A 85 7.43 -12.43 -27.73
C GLN A 85 6.49 -12.77 -26.55
N ALA A 86 6.10 -11.74 -25.80
CA ALA A 86 4.92 -11.78 -24.98
C ALA A 86 3.76 -11.78 -25.97
N GLU A 87 2.89 -12.77 -25.92
CA GLU A 87 1.54 -12.64 -26.48
C GLU A 87 1.10 -11.21 -26.23
N GLU A 88 0.72 -10.46 -27.29
CA GLU A 88 0.27 -9.08 -27.17
C GLU A 88 -0.97 -9.08 -26.28
N LYS A 89 -0.75 -8.94 -24.98
CA LYS A 89 -1.83 -8.78 -24.04
C LYS A 89 -2.49 -7.45 -24.36
N GLN A 90 -3.74 -7.53 -24.80
CA GLN A 90 -4.51 -6.35 -25.13
C GLN A 90 -4.83 -5.55 -23.85
N SER A 91 -4.88 -4.23 -23.99
CA SER A 91 -5.37 -3.37 -22.91
C SER A 91 -6.77 -3.79 -22.48
N ALA A 92 -7.02 -3.79 -21.19
CA ALA A 92 -8.35 -4.01 -20.64
C ALA A 92 -9.23 -2.72 -20.67
N VAL A 93 -8.61 -1.58 -20.98
CA VAL A 93 -9.25 -0.26 -21.09
C VAL A 93 -9.69 -0.09 -22.54
N VAL A 94 -10.97 -0.33 -22.84
CA VAL A 94 -11.50 -0.36 -24.22
C VAL A 94 -12.58 0.67 -24.49
N SER A 95 -13.54 0.87 -23.60
CA SER A 95 -14.60 1.86 -23.73
C SER A 95 -14.15 3.26 -23.32
N ASP A 96 -14.94 4.28 -23.65
CA ASP A 96 -14.64 5.64 -23.20
C ASP A 96 -14.88 5.81 -21.70
N ASP A 97 -15.80 5.06 -21.10
CA ASP A 97 -15.99 5.00 -19.65
C ASP A 97 -14.80 4.34 -18.99
N ASP A 98 -14.26 3.23 -19.55
CA ASP A 98 -13.03 2.60 -19.08
C ASP A 98 -11.85 3.57 -19.07
N LYS A 99 -11.69 4.34 -20.16
CA LYS A 99 -10.62 5.35 -20.29
C LYS A 99 -10.74 6.44 -19.23
N LYS A 100 -11.95 6.89 -18.95
CA LYS A 100 -12.21 7.88 -17.91
C LYS A 100 -11.82 7.34 -16.54
N ILE A 101 -12.32 6.17 -16.14
CA ILE A 101 -12.00 5.55 -14.86
C ILE A 101 -10.48 5.34 -14.73
N ALA A 102 -9.84 4.84 -15.80
CA ALA A 102 -8.39 4.60 -15.80
C ALA A 102 -7.59 5.90 -15.68
N GLN A 103 -8.05 7.01 -16.29
CA GLN A 103 -7.43 8.33 -16.13
C GLN A 103 -7.62 8.86 -14.70
N ASP A 104 -8.83 8.75 -14.15
CA ASP A 104 -9.14 9.17 -12.78
C ASP A 104 -8.26 8.42 -11.77
N ILE A 105 -8.01 7.12 -11.96
CA ILE A 105 -7.08 6.33 -11.13
C ILE A 105 -5.64 6.86 -11.25
N LYS A 106 -5.19 7.15 -12.47
CA LYS A 106 -3.84 7.71 -12.71
C LYS A 106 -3.69 9.04 -11.99
N ASP A 107 -4.63 9.94 -12.16
CA ASP A 107 -4.60 11.28 -11.57
C ASP A 107 -4.65 11.20 -10.03
N ALA A 108 -5.44 10.28 -9.47
CA ALA A 108 -5.44 10.00 -8.03
C ALA A 108 -4.08 9.49 -7.56
N GLY A 109 -3.41 8.63 -8.33
CA GLY A 109 -2.06 8.14 -8.02
C GLY A 109 -1.02 9.25 -7.98
N GLU A 110 -1.04 10.19 -8.92
CA GLU A 110 -0.17 11.37 -8.91
C GLU A 110 -0.44 12.26 -7.69
N ARG A 111 -1.72 12.51 -7.35
CA ARG A 111 -2.10 13.24 -6.13
C ARG A 111 -1.59 12.57 -4.84
N LEU A 112 -1.60 11.23 -4.77
CA LEU A 112 -1.05 10.50 -3.61
C LEU A 112 0.46 10.74 -3.46
N LEU A 113 1.21 10.84 -4.56
CA LEU A 113 2.63 11.18 -4.55
C LEU A 113 2.87 12.63 -4.10
N ASP A 114 2.13 13.57 -4.68
CA ASP A 114 2.26 15.02 -4.39
C ASP A 114 1.97 15.32 -2.91
N GLU A 115 1.06 14.57 -2.30
CA GLU A 115 0.69 14.72 -0.88
C GLU A 115 1.47 13.78 0.06
N ASN A 116 2.51 13.09 -0.45
CA ASN A 116 3.34 12.16 0.33
C ASN A 116 2.58 11.02 1.03
N LEU A 117 1.41 10.64 0.51
CA LEU A 117 0.62 9.53 1.00
C LEU A 117 1.13 8.17 0.52
N VAL A 118 1.89 8.16 -0.58
CA VAL A 118 2.63 7.01 -1.10
C VAL A 118 4.06 7.42 -1.50
N GLN A 119 4.93 6.44 -1.71
CA GLN A 119 6.32 6.64 -2.13
C GLN A 119 6.65 5.61 -3.23
N GLY A 120 7.10 6.11 -4.39
CA GLY A 120 7.48 5.25 -5.52
C GLY A 120 6.35 4.34 -5.98
N THR A 121 6.56 3.04 -5.91
CA THR A 121 5.60 2.00 -6.33
C THR A 121 4.75 1.45 -5.18
N TRP A 122 4.81 2.07 -4.00
CA TRP A 122 4.09 1.58 -2.82
C TRP A 122 2.67 2.10 -2.80
N GLY A 123 1.75 1.22 -2.43
CA GLY A 123 0.33 1.50 -2.50
C GLY A 123 -0.30 1.07 -3.81
N ASN A 124 -1.61 1.12 -3.84
CA ASN A 124 -2.41 0.74 -5.00
C ASN A 124 -3.84 1.29 -4.87
N ILE A 125 -4.49 1.46 -6.02
CA ILE A 125 -5.84 2.02 -6.15
C ILE A 125 -6.70 1.03 -6.92
N ALA A 126 -7.94 0.86 -6.49
CA ALA A 126 -8.95 0.17 -7.28
C ALA A 126 -10.26 0.94 -7.32
N VAL A 127 -10.94 0.88 -8.47
CA VAL A 127 -12.24 1.51 -8.71
C VAL A 127 -13.18 0.48 -9.32
N ARG A 128 -14.38 0.39 -8.78
CA ARG A 128 -15.46 -0.46 -9.30
C ARG A 128 -15.86 -0.01 -10.70
N ILE A 129 -15.99 -0.96 -11.61
CA ILE A 129 -16.57 -0.75 -12.95
C ILE A 129 -18.07 -1.08 -12.90
N ASP A 130 -18.37 -2.25 -12.35
CA ASP A 130 -19.71 -2.80 -12.21
C ASP A 130 -19.79 -3.76 -11.01
N ASP A 131 -20.85 -4.54 -10.91
CA ASP A 131 -21.04 -5.51 -9.81
C ASP A 131 -20.02 -6.66 -9.83
N GLN A 132 -19.35 -6.91 -10.94
CA GLN A 132 -18.45 -8.04 -11.14
C GLN A 132 -16.99 -7.61 -11.26
N TYR A 133 -16.72 -6.43 -11.80
CA TYR A 133 -15.37 -6.01 -12.16
C TYR A 133 -14.96 -4.70 -11.50
N MET A 134 -13.65 -4.59 -11.28
CA MET A 134 -12.97 -3.35 -10.90
C MET A 134 -11.73 -3.14 -11.78
N PHE A 135 -11.34 -1.88 -12.00
CA PHE A 135 -9.98 -1.56 -12.39
C PHE A 135 -9.08 -1.47 -11.17
N ALA A 136 -7.86 -1.97 -11.30
CA ALA A 136 -6.83 -1.86 -10.27
C ALA A 136 -5.50 -1.46 -10.90
N THR A 137 -4.71 -0.71 -10.17
CA THR A 137 -3.35 -0.35 -10.59
C THR A 137 -2.49 -1.60 -10.76
N PRO A 138 -1.58 -1.59 -11.74
CA PRO A 138 -0.65 -2.69 -11.96
C PRO A 138 0.41 -2.76 -10.85
N SER A 139 0.96 -3.97 -10.66
CA SER A 139 2.01 -4.21 -9.68
C SER A 139 3.36 -3.65 -10.15
N GLY A 140 4.03 -2.83 -9.32
CA GLY A 140 5.42 -2.43 -9.51
C GLY A 140 5.65 -1.37 -10.60
N ILE A 141 4.65 -0.59 -10.96
CA ILE A 141 4.78 0.59 -11.82
C ILE A 141 4.66 1.84 -10.94
N ASP A 142 5.61 2.75 -11.08
CA ASP A 142 5.56 4.05 -10.41
C ASP A 142 4.41 4.89 -10.97
N TYR A 143 3.71 5.63 -10.10
CA TYR A 143 2.56 6.45 -10.49
C TYR A 143 2.90 7.52 -11.54
N ILE A 144 4.13 8.08 -11.51
CA ILE A 144 4.60 9.04 -12.53
C ILE A 144 4.69 8.39 -13.92
N MET A 145 5.04 7.10 -13.96
CA MET A 145 5.22 6.32 -15.20
C MET A 145 3.97 5.56 -15.61
N LEU A 146 2.95 5.56 -14.75
CA LEU A 146 1.71 4.84 -14.98
C LEU A 146 0.91 5.50 -16.11
N ARG A 147 0.39 4.67 -17.01
CA ARG A 147 -0.50 5.10 -18.10
C ARG A 147 -1.87 4.46 -17.95
N PRO A 148 -2.95 5.15 -18.33
CA PRO A 148 -4.32 4.63 -18.21
C PRO A 148 -4.49 3.24 -18.84
N GLU A 149 -3.88 2.99 -20.00
CA GLU A 149 -3.99 1.71 -20.73
C GLU A 149 -3.37 0.52 -19.99
N GLN A 150 -2.62 0.79 -18.93
CA GLN A 150 -1.93 -0.24 -18.14
C GLN A 150 -2.78 -0.76 -16.97
N MET A 151 -3.96 -0.15 -16.71
CA MET A 151 -4.85 -0.64 -15.66
C MET A 151 -5.28 -2.07 -15.92
N ALA A 152 -5.33 -2.86 -14.87
CA ALA A 152 -5.80 -4.23 -14.94
C ALA A 152 -7.28 -4.30 -14.57
N LYS A 153 -8.09 -4.95 -15.42
CA LYS A 153 -9.48 -5.27 -15.11
C LYS A 153 -9.53 -6.57 -14.34
N VAL A 154 -10.03 -6.52 -13.13
CA VAL A 154 -10.04 -7.65 -12.18
C VAL A 154 -11.47 -8.10 -11.94
N ASN A 155 -11.74 -9.39 -12.08
CA ASN A 155 -12.97 -9.99 -11.59
C ASN A 155 -12.89 -10.08 -10.06
N MET A 156 -13.86 -9.47 -9.37
CA MET A 156 -13.82 -9.36 -7.91
C MET A 156 -14.07 -10.70 -7.20
N GLU A 157 -14.76 -11.65 -7.85
CA GLU A 157 -15.04 -12.97 -7.27
C GLU A 157 -13.86 -13.93 -7.45
N THR A 158 -13.38 -14.08 -8.68
CA THR A 158 -12.32 -15.06 -9.02
C THR A 158 -10.92 -14.52 -8.81
N LEU A 159 -10.76 -13.20 -8.72
CA LEU A 159 -9.48 -12.46 -8.70
C LEU A 159 -8.63 -12.66 -9.96
N GLU A 160 -9.21 -13.23 -11.02
CA GLU A 160 -8.59 -13.25 -12.34
C GLU A 160 -8.55 -11.84 -12.91
N TRP A 161 -7.56 -11.57 -13.73
CA TRP A 161 -7.37 -10.25 -14.30
C TRP A 161 -7.00 -10.31 -15.77
N THR A 162 -7.35 -9.26 -16.49
CA THR A 162 -6.98 -9.01 -17.89
C THR A 162 -6.29 -7.66 -18.01
N GLY A 163 -5.57 -7.45 -19.11
CA GLY A 163 -4.82 -6.22 -19.37
C GLY A 163 -3.35 -6.49 -19.66
N THR A 164 -2.60 -5.45 -20.02
CA THR A 164 -1.19 -5.53 -20.42
C THR A 164 -0.26 -5.86 -19.26
N ASN A 165 -0.62 -5.44 -18.06
CA ASN A 165 0.20 -5.54 -16.85
C ASN A 165 -0.50 -6.36 -15.77
N LYS A 166 0.31 -7.04 -14.95
CA LYS A 166 -0.20 -7.80 -13.81
C LYS A 166 -0.86 -6.86 -12.80
N ALA A 167 -2.10 -7.16 -12.39
CA ALA A 167 -2.78 -6.44 -11.33
C ALA A 167 -1.99 -6.47 -10.01
N THR A 168 -2.21 -5.47 -9.15
CA THR A 168 -1.67 -5.46 -7.79
C THR A 168 -1.83 -6.80 -7.08
N SER A 169 -0.86 -7.17 -6.27
CA SER A 169 -0.93 -8.40 -5.46
C SER A 169 -2.01 -8.32 -4.40
N GLU A 170 -2.47 -7.13 -4.05
CA GLU A 170 -3.45 -6.85 -3.01
C GLU A 170 -4.89 -6.71 -3.53
N LYS A 171 -5.12 -7.02 -4.80
CA LYS A 171 -6.45 -6.97 -5.43
C LYS A 171 -7.55 -7.69 -4.63
N GLY A 172 -7.18 -8.72 -3.84
CA GLY A 172 -8.13 -9.41 -2.97
C GLY A 172 -8.70 -8.55 -1.84
N ILE A 173 -7.91 -7.61 -1.30
CA ILE A 173 -8.38 -6.67 -0.29
C ILE A 173 -9.39 -5.70 -0.91
N HIS A 174 -9.05 -5.11 -2.06
CA HIS A 174 -9.95 -4.22 -2.78
C HIS A 174 -11.28 -4.91 -3.13
N ALA A 175 -11.18 -6.12 -3.69
CA ALA A 175 -12.35 -6.89 -4.10
C ALA A 175 -13.29 -7.18 -2.93
N ILE A 176 -12.77 -7.69 -1.80
CA ILE A 176 -13.62 -8.06 -0.65
C ILE A 176 -14.31 -6.83 -0.03
N LEU A 177 -13.65 -5.67 0.02
CA LEU A 177 -14.26 -4.45 0.54
C LEU A 177 -15.40 -3.96 -0.35
N MET A 178 -15.23 -4.02 -1.67
CA MET A 178 -16.29 -3.68 -2.62
C MET A 178 -17.43 -4.70 -2.63
N GLN A 179 -17.12 -6.00 -2.48
CA GLN A 179 -18.15 -7.05 -2.43
C GLN A 179 -19.01 -6.95 -1.17
N ASN A 180 -18.40 -6.64 -0.02
CA ASN A 180 -19.10 -6.54 1.26
C ASN A 180 -20.01 -5.31 1.35
N ASP A 181 -19.71 -4.24 0.62
CA ASP A 181 -20.52 -3.03 0.61
C ASP A 181 -20.63 -2.48 -0.83
N LYS A 182 -21.86 -2.48 -1.36
CA LYS A 182 -22.17 -2.01 -2.71
C LYS A 182 -22.04 -0.48 -2.89
N ASN A 183 -22.00 0.26 -1.80
CA ASN A 183 -21.79 1.71 -1.83
C ASN A 183 -20.31 2.07 -1.99
N ILE A 184 -19.40 1.12 -1.79
CA ILE A 184 -17.96 1.33 -1.97
C ILE A 184 -17.60 1.15 -3.43
N ASN A 185 -17.19 2.25 -4.07
CA ASN A 185 -16.76 2.25 -5.47
C ASN A 185 -15.27 2.52 -5.66
N ALA A 186 -14.58 3.02 -4.64
CA ALA A 186 -13.14 3.22 -4.68
C ALA A 186 -12.46 2.73 -3.40
N THR A 187 -11.26 2.18 -3.55
CA THR A 187 -10.40 1.78 -2.43
C THR A 187 -8.97 2.17 -2.73
N ILE A 188 -8.29 2.71 -1.72
CA ILE A 188 -6.91 3.18 -1.83
C ILE A 188 -6.08 2.56 -0.72
N HIS A 189 -5.02 1.84 -1.08
CA HIS A 189 -4.00 1.39 -0.16
C HIS A 189 -2.81 2.34 -0.19
N THR A 190 -2.38 2.81 0.97
CA THR A 190 -1.32 3.80 1.12
C THR A 190 -0.32 3.41 2.21
N HIS A 191 0.85 4.06 2.14
CA HIS A 191 1.89 3.94 3.16
C HIS A 191 2.29 5.34 3.69
N PRO A 192 1.36 6.13 4.23
CA PRO A 192 1.67 7.44 4.76
C PRO A 192 2.48 7.31 6.05
N PHE A 193 3.17 8.37 6.48
CA PHE A 193 4.13 8.28 7.58
C PHE A 193 3.46 7.96 8.92
N TYR A 194 2.47 8.76 9.32
CA TYR A 194 1.79 8.60 10.61
C TYR A 194 0.84 7.41 10.63
N GLY A 195 0.18 7.13 9.50
CA GLY A 195 -0.63 5.91 9.34
C GLY A 195 0.21 4.63 9.45
N CYS A 196 1.42 4.61 8.88
CA CYS A 196 2.37 3.50 9.06
C CYS A 196 2.84 3.37 10.51
N ALA A 197 2.98 4.48 11.25
CA ALA A 197 3.35 4.43 12.66
C ALA A 197 2.28 3.69 13.50
N LEU A 198 0.99 4.02 13.30
CA LEU A 198 -0.12 3.29 13.95
C LEU A 198 -0.17 1.82 13.52
N ALA A 199 0.03 1.54 12.24
CA ALA A 199 0.11 0.16 11.73
C ALA A 199 1.27 -0.63 12.35
N ALA A 200 2.44 0.00 12.57
CA ALA A 200 3.59 -0.62 13.24
C ALA A 200 3.35 -0.84 14.74
N MET A 201 2.56 0.00 15.38
CA MET A 201 2.11 -0.21 16.76
C MET A 201 1.05 -1.31 16.88
N CYS A 202 0.45 -1.75 15.77
CA CYS A 202 -0.68 -2.69 15.72
C CYS A 202 -1.85 -2.26 16.61
N LYS A 203 -2.13 -0.95 16.68
CA LYS A 203 -3.18 -0.37 17.53
C LYS A 203 -4.26 0.30 16.68
N ALA A 204 -5.51 0.27 17.18
CA ALA A 204 -6.57 1.10 16.66
C ALA A 204 -6.31 2.57 17.00
N LEU A 205 -6.81 3.50 16.19
CA LEU A 205 -6.77 4.93 16.43
C LEU A 205 -8.11 5.37 17.04
N PRO A 206 -8.15 5.83 18.29
CA PRO A 206 -9.24 6.65 18.77
C PRO A 206 -9.20 7.97 18.02
N VAL A 207 -10.20 8.21 17.17
CA VAL A 207 -10.19 9.37 16.26
C VAL A 207 -10.41 10.67 17.02
N PRO A 208 -9.54 11.68 16.89
CA PRO A 208 -9.75 13.00 17.47
C PRO A 208 -11.09 13.60 16.98
N GLU A 209 -11.81 14.28 17.88
CA GLU A 209 -13.20 14.74 17.66
C GLU A 209 -13.38 15.49 16.33
N LYS A 210 -12.43 16.35 15.97
CA LYS A 210 -12.48 17.16 14.73
C LYS A 210 -12.45 16.36 13.42
N TYR A 211 -12.11 15.07 13.47
CA TYR A 211 -12.10 14.18 12.30
C TYR A 211 -13.23 13.14 12.31
N GLN A 212 -14.03 13.08 13.38
CA GLN A 212 -15.03 12.01 13.55
C GLN A 212 -16.17 12.07 12.53
N ASP A 213 -16.47 13.23 11.97
CA ASP A 213 -17.47 13.35 10.90
C ASP A 213 -17.06 12.60 9.63
N VAL A 214 -15.75 12.43 9.37
CA VAL A 214 -15.22 11.73 8.19
C VAL A 214 -14.79 10.31 8.53
N LEU A 215 -14.15 10.11 9.68
CA LEU A 215 -13.48 8.86 10.03
C LEU A 215 -14.26 7.98 11.01
N GLY A 216 -15.35 8.51 11.60
CA GLY A 216 -16.00 7.84 12.71
C GLY A 216 -15.18 7.96 14.01
N LYS A 217 -15.56 7.18 15.02
CA LYS A 217 -14.94 7.30 16.36
C LYS A 217 -13.62 6.54 16.51
N GLU A 218 -13.43 5.52 15.71
CA GLU A 218 -12.25 4.66 15.79
C GLU A 218 -11.89 4.10 14.40
N ILE A 219 -10.59 4.04 14.11
CA ILE A 219 -10.05 3.30 12.96
C ILE A 219 -9.39 2.03 13.48
N PRO A 220 -9.88 0.85 13.09
CA PRO A 220 -9.36 -0.43 13.57
C PRO A 220 -8.01 -0.78 12.96
N CYS A 221 -7.30 -1.72 13.62
CA CYS A 221 -6.09 -2.33 13.10
C CYS A 221 -6.31 -3.83 12.87
N ALA A 222 -6.12 -4.28 11.63
CA ALA A 222 -6.17 -5.69 11.26
C ALA A 222 -4.89 -6.41 11.71
N LYS A 223 -5.01 -7.70 12.06
CA LYS A 223 -3.85 -8.53 12.37
C LYS A 223 -2.89 -8.58 11.18
N ALA A 224 -1.60 -8.51 11.50
CA ALA A 224 -0.54 -8.66 10.51
C ALA A 224 -0.64 -9.99 9.75
N ALA A 225 -0.34 -9.95 8.47
CA ALA A 225 -0.15 -11.12 7.61
C ALA A 225 0.66 -10.69 6.38
N LEU A 226 1.24 -11.66 5.69
CA LEU A 226 2.06 -11.40 4.51
C LEU A 226 1.30 -10.64 3.43
N PRO A 227 1.89 -9.57 2.85
CA PRO A 227 1.28 -8.78 1.78
C PRO A 227 0.84 -9.62 0.58
N GLY A 228 -0.34 -9.32 0.05
CA GLY A 228 -0.90 -10.00 -1.11
C GLY A 228 -1.36 -11.44 -0.85
N THR A 229 -1.58 -11.82 0.40
CA THR A 229 -2.12 -13.14 0.77
C THR A 229 -3.60 -13.06 1.14
N GLY A 230 -4.30 -14.20 0.98
CA GLY A 230 -5.68 -14.32 1.45
C GLY A 230 -5.83 -14.18 2.98
N ALA A 231 -4.76 -14.40 3.74
CA ALA A 231 -4.78 -14.19 5.19
C ALA A 231 -4.90 -12.69 5.52
N LEU A 232 -4.12 -11.82 4.85
CA LEU A 232 -4.25 -10.38 5.03
C LEU A 232 -5.63 -9.88 4.60
N THR A 233 -6.13 -10.35 3.45
CA THR A 233 -7.49 -10.04 2.97
C THR A 233 -8.56 -10.37 4.02
N LYS A 234 -8.50 -11.56 4.61
CA LYS A 234 -9.44 -11.98 5.65
C LYS A 234 -9.33 -11.16 6.93
N ASN A 235 -8.09 -10.84 7.34
CA ASN A 235 -7.86 -10.05 8.54
C ASN A 235 -8.41 -8.62 8.39
N VAL A 236 -8.21 -8.00 7.23
CA VAL A 236 -8.76 -6.67 6.92
C VAL A 236 -10.29 -6.71 6.89
N ALA A 237 -10.89 -7.67 6.17
CA ALA A 237 -12.34 -7.81 6.10
C ALA A 237 -13.00 -8.04 7.46
N ALA A 238 -12.34 -8.77 8.36
CA ALA A 238 -12.83 -9.02 9.71
C ALA A 238 -12.68 -7.81 10.64
N ALA A 239 -11.68 -6.97 10.43
CA ALA A 239 -11.37 -5.86 11.32
C ALA A 239 -12.10 -4.56 10.95
N ILE A 240 -12.29 -4.28 9.65
CA ILE A 240 -12.71 -2.96 9.17
C ILE A 240 -14.14 -2.58 9.61
N GLY A 241 -15.06 -3.55 9.77
CA GLY A 241 -16.46 -3.26 10.13
C GLY A 241 -17.08 -2.18 9.24
N ASP A 242 -17.68 -1.17 9.86
CA ASP A 242 -18.26 0.00 9.17
C ASP A 242 -17.26 1.17 9.03
N ALA A 243 -16.03 1.04 9.53
CA ALA A 243 -15.03 2.10 9.45
C ALA A 243 -14.62 2.41 8.01
N PRO A 244 -14.35 3.68 7.65
CA PRO A 244 -13.93 4.06 6.30
C PRO A 244 -12.50 3.65 5.97
N ALA A 245 -11.72 3.23 6.97
CA ALA A 245 -10.34 2.81 6.81
C ALA A 245 -9.96 1.72 7.82
N CYS A 246 -8.83 1.05 7.57
CA CYS A 246 -8.25 0.07 8.48
C CYS A 246 -6.72 0.11 8.39
N PHE A 247 -6.03 0.13 9.52
CA PHE A 247 -4.60 -0.14 9.56
C PHE A 247 -4.37 -1.63 9.29
N MET A 248 -3.37 -1.93 8.51
CA MET A 248 -2.88 -3.30 8.30
C MET A 248 -1.61 -3.47 9.12
N GLY A 249 -1.65 -4.24 10.20
CA GLY A 249 -0.53 -4.39 11.13
C GLY A 249 0.78 -4.67 10.41
N HIS A 250 1.83 -3.92 10.74
CA HIS A 250 3.18 -3.95 10.14
C HIS A 250 3.23 -3.66 8.64
N HIS A 251 2.19 -3.06 8.04
CA HIS A 251 2.15 -2.88 6.60
C HIS A 251 1.85 -1.41 6.21
N GLY A 252 0.62 -0.98 6.36
CA GLY A 252 0.16 0.33 5.91
C GLY A 252 -1.32 0.53 6.19
N VAL A 253 -2.01 1.24 5.30
CA VAL A 253 -3.42 1.61 5.47
C VAL A 253 -4.23 1.24 4.24
N ILE A 254 -5.43 0.76 4.44
CA ILE A 254 -6.46 0.64 3.39
C ILE A 254 -7.64 1.54 3.71
N VAL A 255 -8.11 2.26 2.70
CA VAL A 255 -9.25 3.17 2.76
C VAL A 255 -10.31 2.72 1.77
N ARG A 256 -11.57 2.93 2.08
CA ARG A 256 -12.72 2.70 1.20
C ARG A 256 -13.61 3.93 1.13
N GLY A 257 -14.08 4.27 -0.06
CA GLY A 257 -14.94 5.44 -0.30
C GLY A 257 -16.03 5.15 -1.34
N LYS A 258 -17.04 6.02 -1.37
CA LYS A 258 -18.10 5.96 -2.38
C LYS A 258 -17.60 6.28 -3.79
N ASP A 259 -16.51 7.01 -3.91
CA ASP A 259 -15.79 7.35 -5.12
C ASP A 259 -14.32 7.67 -4.79
N LEU A 260 -13.50 7.99 -5.80
CA LEU A 260 -12.08 8.31 -5.63
C LEU A 260 -11.84 9.56 -4.79
N ASP A 261 -12.65 10.59 -4.96
CA ASP A 261 -12.48 11.85 -4.22
C ASP A 261 -12.80 11.65 -2.74
N ASP A 262 -13.84 10.89 -2.42
CA ASP A 262 -14.20 10.50 -1.06
C ASP A 262 -13.08 9.66 -0.43
N ALA A 263 -12.61 8.61 -1.11
CA ALA A 263 -11.51 7.77 -0.63
C ALA A 263 -10.23 8.58 -0.41
N PHE A 264 -9.92 9.53 -1.30
CA PHE A 264 -8.77 10.41 -1.16
C PHE A 264 -8.91 11.37 0.04
N ALA A 265 -10.09 11.96 0.23
CA ALA A 265 -10.37 12.82 1.38
C ALA A 265 -10.22 12.05 2.70
N ILE A 266 -10.64 10.78 2.74
CA ILE A 266 -10.45 9.90 3.90
C ILE A 266 -8.95 9.61 4.12
N CYS A 267 -8.15 9.35 3.07
CA CYS A 267 -6.71 9.17 3.20
C CYS A 267 -6.03 10.36 3.89
N ARG A 268 -6.37 11.60 3.46
CA ARG A 268 -5.82 12.83 4.05
C ARG A 268 -6.25 13.02 5.49
N ALA A 269 -7.56 12.92 5.75
CA ALA A 269 -8.10 13.06 7.09
C ALA A 269 -7.49 12.05 8.07
N LEU A 270 -7.25 10.82 7.60
CA LEU A 270 -6.64 9.77 8.41
C LEU A 270 -5.17 10.08 8.74
N GLU A 271 -4.37 10.50 7.75
CA GLU A 271 -2.98 10.86 8.00
C GLU A 271 -2.87 12.05 8.97
N ASP A 272 -3.71 13.08 8.79
CA ASP A 272 -3.79 14.21 9.71
C ASP A 272 -4.25 13.79 11.12
N ALA A 273 -5.25 12.91 11.24
CA ALA A 273 -5.72 12.40 12.52
C ALA A 273 -4.63 11.56 13.22
N CYS A 274 -3.90 10.72 12.48
CA CYS A 274 -2.77 9.96 13.01
C CYS A 274 -1.67 10.88 13.51
N ARG A 275 -1.30 11.92 12.73
CA ARG A 275 -0.31 12.92 13.14
C ARG A 275 -0.71 13.57 14.44
N ASP A 276 -1.89 14.14 14.51
CA ASP A 276 -2.35 14.87 15.66
C ASP A 276 -2.44 13.99 16.91
N TYR A 277 -2.88 12.75 16.75
CA TYR A 277 -2.93 11.78 17.83
C TYR A 277 -1.54 11.40 18.36
N LEU A 278 -0.58 11.15 17.46
CA LEU A 278 0.78 10.73 17.83
C LEU A 278 1.62 11.88 18.39
N THR A 279 1.37 13.12 17.95
CA THR A 279 2.12 14.30 18.41
C THR A 279 1.54 14.99 19.64
N ASP A 280 0.31 14.67 20.04
CA ASP A 280 -0.28 15.20 21.27
C ASP A 280 0.33 14.51 22.50
N GLU A 281 1.07 15.26 23.32
CA GLU A 281 1.72 14.77 24.53
C GLU A 281 0.75 14.23 25.59
N ASN A 282 -0.51 14.64 25.54
CA ASN A 282 -1.55 14.20 26.48
C ASN A 282 -2.14 12.83 26.11
N ASN A 283 -2.01 12.39 24.87
CA ASN A 283 -2.48 11.10 24.42
C ASN A 283 -1.49 10.01 24.85
N LYS A 284 -1.87 9.21 25.83
CA LYS A 284 -1.14 7.99 26.19
C LYS A 284 -1.99 6.80 25.81
N PHE A 285 -1.40 5.84 25.11
CA PHE A 285 -2.02 4.53 24.94
C PHE A 285 -2.07 3.84 26.31
N ALA A 286 -3.26 3.38 26.70
CA ALA A 286 -3.47 2.58 27.90
C ALA A 286 -2.86 1.18 27.75
#